data_e8716616bccbb72d1c3730b97d52dea0
#
_entry.id   e8716616bccbb72d1c3730b97d52dea0
#
_cell.length_a   1.000
_cell.length_b   1.000
_cell.length_c   1.000
_cell.angle_alpha   90.00
_cell.angle_beta   90.00
_cell.angle_gamma   90.00
#
_symmetry.space_group_name_H-M   'P 1'
#
loop_
_entity.id
_entity.type
_entity.pdbx_description
1 polymer ?
#
loop_
_entity_poly.entity_id
_entity_poly.type
_entity_poly.pdbx_seq_one_letter_code
_entity_poly.pdbx_strand_id
1 'polypeptide(L)'
;SGLNKIDMNGRVVIGEGTLDEAPLLYTGEYLGTKKGPDFDIAVDPVEGTNFVANNLPGGIAVLAIGEKGNLFNAPETYMNKIATGKIEKGLIDLDFPLEKNIKNLSEFKNKDFSSITVCVLDRPRHKIIIDKLKDLGVNIKLITDGDVLGALYVSDPKYNVDMFLG
;
A
#
# COMPACT_ATOMS: atom_id res chain seq x y z
N SER A 1 -8.31 -2.54 -24.01
CA SER A 1 -7.54 -1.81 -22.99
C SER A 1 -6.69 -0.73 -23.66
N GLY A 2 -6.55 0.43 -23.02
CA GLY A 2 -5.64 1.49 -23.48
C GLY A 2 -4.19 1.02 -23.56
N LEU A 3 -3.79 0.14 -22.66
CA LEU A 3 -2.45 -0.44 -22.61
C LEU A 3 -2.10 -1.22 -23.88
N ASN A 4 -3.09 -1.86 -24.53
CA ASN A 4 -2.85 -2.63 -25.76
C ASN A 4 -2.53 -1.77 -27.02
N LYS A 5 -2.57 -0.45 -26.87
CA LYS A 5 -2.18 0.51 -27.93
C LYS A 5 -0.75 1.03 -27.78
N ILE A 6 -0.08 0.68 -26.71
CA ILE A 6 1.28 1.13 -26.41
C ILE A 6 2.29 0.17 -27.03
N ASP A 7 3.33 0.69 -27.67
CA ASP A 7 4.41 -0.12 -28.25
C ASP A 7 5.32 -0.64 -27.13
N MET A 8 4.88 -1.75 -26.54
CA MET A 8 5.59 -2.52 -25.53
C MET A 8 5.23 -3.99 -25.64
N ASN A 9 6.05 -4.86 -25.07
CA ASN A 9 5.77 -6.25 -24.77
C ASN A 9 5.72 -6.40 -23.23
N GLY A 10 4.60 -5.98 -22.65
CA GLY A 10 4.40 -5.94 -21.21
C GLY A 10 3.83 -7.25 -20.68
N ARG A 11 4.45 -7.86 -19.66
CA ARG A 11 3.94 -9.03 -18.97
C ARG A 11 3.42 -8.63 -17.59
N VAL A 12 2.19 -8.96 -17.28
CA VAL A 12 1.64 -8.81 -15.92
C VAL A 12 2.33 -9.82 -15.01
N VAL A 13 3.09 -9.34 -14.03
CA VAL A 13 3.78 -10.16 -13.02
C VAL A 13 3.06 -10.13 -11.68
N ILE A 14 2.32 -9.06 -11.40
CA ILE A 14 1.37 -8.92 -10.29
C ILE A 14 0.10 -8.31 -10.88
N GLY A 15 -1.02 -8.95 -10.70
CA GLY A 15 -2.31 -8.50 -11.25
C GLY A 15 -3.47 -9.10 -10.47
N GLU A 16 -4.63 -9.15 -11.12
CA GLU A 16 -5.79 -9.85 -10.57
C GLU A 16 -5.43 -11.31 -10.33
N GLY A 17 -5.70 -11.76 -9.11
CA GLY A 17 -5.35 -13.11 -8.68
C GLY A 17 -6.16 -14.19 -9.39
N THR A 18 -5.67 -15.42 -9.34
CA THR A 18 -6.37 -16.60 -9.85
C THR A 18 -7.67 -16.87 -9.09
N LEU A 19 -7.79 -16.34 -7.87
CA LEU A 19 -8.99 -16.48 -7.03
C LEU A 19 -10.15 -15.64 -7.53
N ASP A 20 -9.88 -14.54 -8.22
CA ASP A 20 -10.92 -13.59 -8.69
C ASP A 20 -11.43 -13.93 -10.09
N GLU A 21 -10.88 -14.97 -10.74
CA GLU A 21 -11.24 -15.40 -12.11
C GLU A 21 -11.37 -14.23 -13.10
N ALA A 22 -10.54 -13.19 -12.91
CA ALA A 22 -10.63 -11.96 -13.68
C ALA A 22 -10.31 -12.22 -15.17
N PRO A 23 -11.13 -11.73 -16.10
CA PRO A 23 -10.95 -11.98 -17.54
C PRO A 23 -9.79 -11.16 -18.13
N LEU A 24 -9.26 -10.17 -17.39
CA LEU A 24 -8.20 -9.25 -17.81
C LEU A 24 -7.26 -8.96 -16.64
N LEU A 25 -6.01 -8.59 -16.98
CA LEU A 25 -4.99 -8.18 -16.03
C LEU A 25 -4.56 -9.29 -15.05
N TYR A 26 -4.77 -10.55 -15.43
CA TYR A 26 -4.31 -11.70 -14.65
C TYR A 26 -2.78 -11.89 -14.78
N THR A 27 -2.19 -12.46 -13.76
CA THR A 27 -0.74 -12.78 -13.75
C THR A 27 -0.38 -13.68 -14.93
N GLY A 28 0.57 -13.23 -15.76
CA GLY A 28 1.01 -13.87 -16.98
C GLY A 28 0.39 -13.32 -18.27
N GLU A 29 -0.63 -12.44 -18.19
CA GLU A 29 -1.19 -11.76 -19.37
C GLU A 29 -0.14 -10.87 -20.03
N TYR A 30 -0.14 -10.84 -21.38
CA TYR A 30 0.69 -9.92 -22.15
C TYR A 30 -0.13 -8.77 -22.67
N LEU A 31 0.36 -7.55 -22.41
CA LEU A 31 -0.25 -6.28 -22.80
C LEU A 31 0.66 -5.51 -23.77
N GLY A 32 0.07 -4.62 -24.54
CA GLY A 32 0.76 -3.83 -25.54
C GLY A 32 0.66 -4.40 -26.94
N THR A 33 1.30 -3.73 -27.91
CA THR A 33 1.31 -4.16 -29.31
C THR A 33 2.23 -5.36 -29.56
N LYS A 34 2.98 -5.80 -28.55
CA LYS A 34 4.06 -6.79 -28.61
C LYS A 34 5.23 -6.37 -29.53
N LYS A 35 5.28 -5.08 -29.86
CA LYS A 35 6.35 -4.44 -30.59
C LYS A 35 6.98 -3.41 -29.66
N GLY A 36 8.25 -3.51 -29.38
CA GLY A 36 8.92 -2.59 -28.47
C GLY A 36 9.60 -3.31 -27.29
N PRO A 37 10.04 -2.57 -26.27
CA PRO A 37 10.77 -3.14 -25.15
C PRO A 37 9.91 -4.06 -24.28
N ASP A 38 10.58 -5.01 -23.65
CA ASP A 38 9.98 -5.92 -22.67
C ASP A 38 9.83 -5.23 -21.31
N PHE A 39 8.63 -5.30 -20.73
CA PHE A 39 8.32 -4.76 -19.40
C PHE A 39 7.63 -5.79 -18.51
N ASP A 40 7.88 -5.67 -17.21
CA ASP A 40 7.03 -6.25 -16.18
C ASP A 40 6.00 -5.21 -15.73
N ILE A 41 4.78 -5.68 -15.47
CA ILE A 41 3.65 -4.86 -15.07
C ILE A 41 3.09 -5.41 -13.76
N ALA A 42 2.96 -4.53 -12.76
CA ALA A 42 2.17 -4.78 -11.55
C ALA A 42 0.94 -3.87 -11.58
N VAL A 43 -0.25 -4.43 -11.43
CA VAL A 43 -1.49 -3.68 -11.56
C VAL A 43 -2.55 -4.17 -10.59
N ASP A 44 -3.23 -3.21 -9.95
CA ASP A 44 -4.49 -3.40 -9.26
C ASP A 44 -5.47 -2.35 -9.84
N PRO A 45 -6.44 -2.78 -10.66
CA PRO A 45 -7.36 -1.85 -11.32
C PRO A 45 -8.34 -1.19 -10.36
N VAL A 46 -8.63 -1.80 -9.19
CA VAL A 46 -9.55 -1.27 -8.18
C VAL A 46 -9.07 -1.60 -6.77
N GLU A 47 -8.00 -0.94 -6.34
CA GLU A 47 -7.57 -0.97 -4.94
C GLU A 47 -8.60 -0.24 -4.06
N GLY A 48 -9.07 -0.91 -3.02
CA GLY A 48 -10.14 -0.41 -2.16
C GLY A 48 -11.54 -0.65 -2.75
N THR A 49 -11.83 -1.89 -3.14
CA THR A 49 -13.11 -2.32 -3.73
C THR A 49 -14.32 -1.97 -2.88
N ASN A 50 -14.21 -2.02 -1.54
CA ASN A 50 -15.28 -1.62 -0.63
C ASN A 50 -15.62 -0.14 -0.73
N PHE A 51 -14.64 0.74 -0.99
CA PHE A 51 -14.91 2.16 -1.20
C PHE A 51 -15.76 2.36 -2.46
N VAL A 52 -15.39 1.70 -3.55
CA VAL A 52 -16.14 1.78 -4.82
C VAL A 52 -17.54 1.20 -4.67
N ALA A 53 -17.67 0.01 -4.07
CA ALA A 53 -18.95 -0.67 -3.88
C ALA A 53 -19.95 0.13 -3.03
N ASN A 54 -19.44 0.93 -2.09
CA ASN A 54 -20.26 1.76 -1.19
C ASN A 54 -20.31 3.23 -1.60
N ASN A 55 -19.82 3.59 -2.79
CA ASN A 55 -19.75 4.98 -3.28
C ASN A 55 -19.03 5.93 -2.29
N LEU A 56 -17.96 5.43 -1.67
CA LEU A 56 -17.11 6.18 -0.75
C LEU A 56 -15.84 6.67 -1.47
N PRO A 57 -15.26 7.79 -1.03
CA PRO A 57 -13.97 8.22 -1.55
C PRO A 57 -12.86 7.29 -1.09
N GLY A 58 -11.88 7.00 -1.96
CA GLY A 58 -10.70 6.21 -1.58
C GLY A 58 -10.38 5.04 -2.51
N GLY A 59 -11.27 4.67 -3.43
CA GLY A 59 -10.93 3.72 -4.49
C GLY A 59 -9.90 4.34 -5.44
N ILE A 60 -8.82 3.60 -5.71
CA ILE A 60 -7.75 4.01 -6.62
C ILE A 60 -7.42 2.88 -7.58
N ALA A 61 -6.81 3.21 -8.71
CA ALA A 61 -6.16 2.24 -9.59
C ALA A 61 -4.65 2.37 -9.44
N VAL A 62 -3.95 1.26 -9.32
CA VAL A 62 -2.50 1.22 -9.12
C VAL A 62 -1.85 0.52 -10.31
N LEU A 63 -0.81 1.13 -10.85
CA LEU A 63 -0.03 0.58 -11.95
C LEU A 63 1.45 0.90 -11.72
N ALA A 64 2.29 -0.14 -11.74
CA ALA A 64 3.74 -0.01 -11.80
C ALA A 64 4.27 -0.74 -13.05
N ILE A 65 5.21 -0.11 -13.74
CA ILE A 65 5.86 -0.69 -14.92
C ILE A 65 7.37 -0.57 -14.71
N GLY A 66 8.07 -1.67 -14.89
CA GLY A 66 9.53 -1.75 -14.83
C GLY A 66 10.08 -2.54 -15.99
N GLU A 67 11.37 -2.39 -16.30
CA GLU A 67 12.04 -3.25 -17.26
C GLU A 67 11.90 -4.72 -16.81
N LYS A 68 11.83 -5.64 -17.76
CA LYS A 68 11.66 -7.07 -17.52
C LYS A 68 12.65 -7.61 -16.48
N GLY A 69 12.14 -8.27 -15.46
CA GLY A 69 12.90 -8.83 -14.37
C GLY A 69 13.17 -7.87 -13.20
N ASN A 70 12.70 -6.63 -13.28
CA ASN A 70 12.92 -5.62 -12.22
C ASN A 70 11.74 -5.50 -11.24
N LEU A 71 10.59 -6.09 -11.52
CA LEU A 71 9.51 -6.19 -10.54
C LEU A 71 9.53 -7.55 -9.86
N PHE A 72 9.47 -7.52 -8.52
CA PHE A 72 9.41 -8.74 -7.72
C PHE A 72 8.06 -9.42 -7.91
N ASN A 73 8.09 -10.68 -8.34
CA ASN A 73 6.89 -11.52 -8.41
C ASN A 73 6.56 -12.04 -7.00
N ALA A 74 5.79 -11.25 -6.26
CA ALA A 74 5.39 -11.60 -4.90
C ALA A 74 4.30 -12.68 -4.91
N PRO A 75 4.32 -13.64 -3.96
CA PRO A 75 3.18 -14.53 -3.74
C PRO A 75 1.98 -13.73 -3.22
N GLU A 76 0.76 -14.21 -3.51
CA GLU A 76 -0.47 -13.67 -2.93
C GLU A 76 -0.54 -14.02 -1.44
N THR A 77 -0.03 -13.13 -0.59
CA THR A 77 -0.02 -13.32 0.85
C THR A 77 -0.09 -11.99 1.59
N TYR A 78 -0.63 -12.02 2.80
CA TYR A 78 -0.56 -10.88 3.70
C TYR A 78 0.86 -10.72 4.25
N MET A 79 1.28 -9.47 4.40
CA MET A 79 2.59 -9.11 4.97
C MET A 79 2.40 -8.01 6.00
N ASN A 80 3.29 -7.99 7.00
CA ASN A 80 3.40 -6.82 7.86
C ASN A 80 3.94 -5.64 7.04
N LYS A 81 3.28 -4.50 7.16
CA LYS A 81 3.62 -3.30 6.40
C LYS A 81 3.79 -2.11 7.32
N ILE A 82 4.78 -1.29 7.03
CA ILE A 82 4.97 0.00 7.65
C ILE A 82 5.34 1.02 6.58
N ALA A 83 4.68 2.17 6.62
CA ALA A 83 5.03 3.29 5.77
C ALA A 83 5.07 4.59 6.60
N THR A 84 5.99 5.47 6.24
CA THR A 84 6.14 6.81 6.80
C THR A 84 6.45 7.80 5.68
N GLY A 85 6.32 9.09 5.95
CA GLY A 85 6.88 10.11 5.09
C GLY A 85 8.42 10.05 5.07
N LYS A 86 9.05 11.11 4.57
CA LYS A 86 10.53 11.19 4.54
C LYS A 86 11.09 11.22 5.96
N ILE A 87 11.89 10.21 6.31
CA ILE A 87 12.58 10.06 7.59
C ILE A 87 14.03 9.62 7.36
N GLU A 88 14.83 9.60 8.42
CA GLU A 88 16.18 9.04 8.36
C GLU A 88 16.16 7.51 8.25
N LYS A 89 17.14 6.96 7.52
CA LYS A 89 17.27 5.50 7.35
C LYS A 89 17.54 4.84 8.70
N GLY A 90 16.80 3.78 9.01
CA GLY A 90 16.96 2.99 10.23
C GLY A 90 16.24 3.59 11.45
N LEU A 91 15.54 4.71 11.29
CA LEU A 91 14.73 5.28 12.36
C LEU A 91 13.51 4.41 12.70
N ILE A 92 12.88 3.83 11.67
CA ILE A 92 11.71 2.98 11.74
C ILE A 92 12.05 1.64 11.09
N ASP A 93 11.60 0.55 11.70
CA ASP A 93 11.85 -0.80 11.22
C ASP A 93 10.71 -1.74 11.62
N LEU A 94 10.38 -2.71 10.76
CA LEU A 94 9.38 -3.75 11.04
C LEU A 94 9.80 -4.65 12.21
N ASP A 95 11.10 -4.84 12.41
CA ASP A 95 11.65 -5.66 13.48
C ASP A 95 11.69 -4.92 14.84
N PHE A 96 11.41 -3.63 14.86
CA PHE A 96 11.33 -2.90 16.12
C PHE A 96 9.96 -3.11 16.79
N PRO A 97 9.94 -3.16 18.13
CA PRO A 97 8.68 -3.04 18.86
C PRO A 97 7.90 -1.79 18.44
N LEU A 98 6.57 -1.90 18.39
CA LEU A 98 5.70 -0.78 17.98
C LEU A 98 5.99 0.50 18.77
N GLU A 99 6.17 0.37 20.08
CA GLU A 99 6.46 1.47 21.00
C GLU A 99 7.75 2.20 20.62
N LYS A 100 8.77 1.44 20.17
CA LYS A 100 10.04 2.01 19.72
C LYS A 100 9.87 2.80 18.43
N ASN A 101 9.09 2.27 17.47
CA ASN A 101 8.80 2.96 16.23
C ASN A 101 8.05 4.28 16.48
N ILE A 102 7.03 4.25 17.34
CA ILE A 102 6.26 5.46 17.71
C ILE A 102 7.16 6.48 18.42
N LYS A 103 7.97 6.04 19.38
CA LYS A 103 8.91 6.92 20.09
C LYS A 103 9.89 7.58 19.13
N ASN A 104 10.56 6.81 18.29
CA ASN A 104 11.52 7.32 17.31
C ASN A 104 10.86 8.35 16.36
N LEU A 105 9.64 8.05 15.89
CA LEU A 105 8.89 8.96 15.01
C LEU A 105 8.50 10.26 15.74
N SER A 106 8.05 10.16 16.98
CA SER A 106 7.69 11.28 17.86
C SER A 106 8.89 12.21 18.07
N GLU A 107 10.04 11.66 18.44
CA GLU A 107 11.29 12.41 18.62
C GLU A 107 11.75 13.08 17.33
N PHE A 108 11.77 12.35 16.20
CA PHE A 108 12.15 12.89 14.90
C PHE A 108 11.25 14.04 14.44
N LYS A 109 9.94 13.91 14.65
CA LYS A 109 8.97 14.95 14.26
C LYS A 109 8.79 16.06 15.31
N ASN A 110 9.44 15.93 16.47
CA ASN A 110 9.25 16.81 17.62
C ASN A 110 7.76 16.99 17.98
N LYS A 111 7.04 15.86 18.09
CA LYS A 111 5.64 15.78 18.42
C LYS A 111 5.42 14.91 19.65
N ASP A 112 4.48 15.28 20.52
CA ASP A 112 4.00 14.36 21.56
C ASP A 112 3.24 13.18 20.94
N PHE A 113 3.14 12.07 21.64
CA PHE A 113 2.41 10.88 21.18
C PHE A 113 0.96 11.19 20.77
N SER A 114 0.28 12.03 21.56
CA SER A 114 -1.09 12.48 21.27
C SER A 114 -1.21 13.33 19.98
N SER A 115 -0.11 13.76 19.42
CA SER A 115 -0.05 14.50 18.15
C SER A 115 0.44 13.64 16.97
N ILE A 116 0.86 12.39 17.24
CA ILE A 116 1.17 11.41 16.19
C ILE A 116 -0.13 10.76 15.72
N THR A 117 -0.32 10.69 14.41
CA THR A 117 -1.47 10.00 13.80
C THR A 117 -1.00 8.77 13.04
N VAL A 118 -1.52 7.60 13.42
CA VAL A 118 -1.24 6.31 12.77
C VAL A 118 -2.49 5.84 12.02
N CYS A 119 -2.34 5.56 10.73
CA CYS A 119 -3.38 4.97 9.91
C CYS A 119 -3.27 3.44 9.94
N VAL A 120 -4.38 2.75 10.16
CA VAL A 120 -4.46 1.28 10.22
C VAL A 120 -5.76 0.83 9.56
N LEU A 121 -5.75 -0.32 8.86
CA LEU A 121 -6.99 -0.93 8.41
C LEU A 121 -7.78 -1.50 9.60
N ASP A 122 -9.07 -1.20 9.62
CA ASP A 122 -10.02 -1.78 10.57
C ASP A 122 -10.34 -3.24 10.19
N ARG A 123 -9.48 -4.13 10.63
CA ARG A 123 -9.59 -5.57 10.40
C ARG A 123 -9.35 -6.33 11.72
N PRO A 124 -10.03 -7.46 11.94
CA PRO A 124 -9.82 -8.28 13.15
C PRO A 124 -8.35 -8.63 13.40
N ARG A 125 -7.58 -8.90 12.33
CA ARG A 125 -6.15 -9.22 12.41
C ARG A 125 -5.29 -8.07 12.97
N HIS A 126 -5.75 -6.82 12.83
CA HIS A 126 -5.03 -5.64 13.32
C HIS A 126 -5.43 -5.21 14.73
N LYS A 127 -6.34 -5.92 15.37
CA LYS A 127 -6.83 -5.56 16.72
C LYS A 127 -5.70 -5.34 17.71
N ILE A 128 -4.71 -6.23 17.74
CA ILE A 128 -3.57 -6.12 18.66
C ILE A 128 -2.78 -4.83 18.43
N ILE A 129 -2.56 -4.45 17.17
CA ILE A 129 -1.87 -3.20 16.81
C ILE A 129 -2.69 -2.01 17.27
N ILE A 130 -3.98 -2.02 16.98
CA ILE A 130 -4.91 -0.93 17.34
C ILE A 130 -4.98 -0.74 18.86
N ASP A 131 -5.07 -1.82 19.62
CA ASP A 131 -5.14 -1.76 21.09
C ASP A 131 -3.83 -1.19 21.67
N LYS A 132 -2.67 -1.63 21.19
CA LYS A 132 -1.37 -1.06 21.60
C LYS A 132 -1.23 0.42 21.27
N LEU A 133 -1.71 0.85 20.10
CA LEU A 133 -1.70 2.26 19.71
C LEU A 133 -2.58 3.12 20.63
N LYS A 134 -3.75 2.59 21.05
CA LYS A 134 -4.59 3.24 22.06
C LYS A 134 -3.89 3.39 23.39
N ASP A 135 -3.23 2.33 23.85
CA ASP A 135 -2.49 2.34 25.13
C ASP A 135 -1.33 3.36 25.10
N LEU A 136 -0.71 3.58 23.94
CA LEU A 136 0.31 4.61 23.75
C LEU A 136 -0.25 6.03 23.69
N GLY A 137 -1.56 6.19 23.53
CA GLY A 137 -2.21 7.50 23.46
C GLY A 137 -2.00 8.25 22.14
N VAL A 138 -1.68 7.55 21.04
CA VAL A 138 -1.57 8.16 19.72
C VAL A 138 -2.94 8.30 19.05
N ASN A 139 -3.07 9.21 18.10
CA ASN A 139 -4.26 9.31 17.27
C ASN A 139 -4.30 8.15 16.27
N ILE A 140 -5.47 7.53 16.10
CA ILE A 140 -5.66 6.42 15.19
C ILE A 140 -6.67 6.82 14.11
N LYS A 141 -6.24 6.73 12.85
CA LYS A 141 -7.09 6.84 11.69
C LYS A 141 -7.41 5.46 11.14
N LEU A 142 -8.61 4.96 11.40
CA LEU A 142 -9.06 3.69 10.84
C LEU A 142 -9.59 3.89 9.43
N ILE A 143 -9.19 3.00 8.52
CA ILE A 143 -9.74 2.89 7.17
C ILE A 143 -10.28 1.48 6.97
N THR A 144 -11.37 1.37 6.23
CA THR A 144 -12.05 0.08 6.04
C THR A 144 -11.47 -0.74 4.89
N ASP A 145 -10.66 -0.12 4.03
CA ASP A 145 -10.06 -0.77 2.87
C ASP A 145 -8.87 0.05 2.36
N GLY A 146 -8.08 -0.50 1.42
CA GLY A 146 -7.05 0.24 0.69
C GLY A 146 -5.70 0.35 1.41
N ASP A 147 -4.88 -0.72 1.38
CA ASP A 147 -3.51 -0.71 1.93
C ASP A 147 -2.62 0.33 1.23
N VAL A 148 -2.66 0.38 -0.09
CA VAL A 148 -1.85 1.33 -0.88
C VAL A 148 -2.29 2.77 -0.60
N LEU A 149 -3.61 3.01 -0.51
CA LEU A 149 -4.12 4.32 -0.14
C LEU A 149 -3.65 4.73 1.25
N GLY A 150 -3.71 3.83 2.23
CA GLY A 150 -3.22 4.06 3.59
C GLY A 150 -1.74 4.43 3.61
N ALA A 151 -0.92 3.73 2.82
CA ALA A 151 0.49 4.03 2.66
C ALA A 151 0.74 5.39 1.95
N LEU A 152 -0.12 5.77 0.99
CA LEU A 152 -0.01 7.08 0.33
C LEU A 152 -0.37 8.26 1.26
N TYR A 153 -1.22 8.06 2.26
CA TYR A 153 -1.59 9.12 3.20
C TYR A 153 -0.38 9.72 3.93
N VAL A 154 0.68 8.94 4.16
CA VAL A 154 1.89 9.44 4.84
C VAL A 154 2.74 10.37 3.97
N SER A 155 2.54 10.36 2.66
CA SER A 155 3.31 11.17 1.70
C SER A 155 2.69 12.54 1.42
N ASP A 156 1.40 12.75 1.75
CA ASP A 156 0.68 13.98 1.49
C ASP A 156 0.20 14.63 2.80
N PRO A 157 0.76 15.80 3.18
CA PRO A 157 0.45 16.48 4.44
C PRO A 157 -1.04 16.77 4.68
N LYS A 158 -1.84 16.86 3.61
CA LYS A 158 -3.30 17.14 3.73
C LYS A 158 -4.04 16.04 4.51
N TYR A 159 -3.52 14.81 4.55
CA TYR A 159 -4.14 13.71 5.27
C TYR A 159 -3.78 13.66 6.74
N ASN A 160 -2.74 14.42 7.16
CA ASN A 160 -2.25 14.47 8.53
C ASN A 160 -2.02 13.08 9.13
N VAL A 161 -1.35 12.19 8.39
CA VAL A 161 -0.96 10.84 8.82
C VAL A 161 0.56 10.79 8.90
N ASP A 162 1.07 10.33 10.04
CA ASP A 162 2.51 10.25 10.31
C ASP A 162 3.09 8.87 10.00
N MET A 163 2.27 7.82 10.15
CA MET A 163 2.64 6.42 9.91
C MET A 163 1.42 5.63 9.42
N PHE A 164 1.65 4.67 8.53
CA PHE A 164 0.70 3.62 8.19
C PHE A 164 1.24 2.28 8.70
N LEU A 165 0.36 1.45 9.24
CA LEU A 165 0.62 0.09 9.70
C LEU A 165 -0.43 -0.87 9.15
N GLY A 166 0.00 -2.05 8.69
CA GLY A 166 -0.89 -3.09 8.18
C GLY A 166 -0.25 -4.48 8.17
#